data_848f56cbf1286d3c2fde62fd03f9720e
#
_entry.id   848f56cbf1286d3c2fde62fd03f9720e
#
_cell.length_a   1.000
_cell.length_b   1.000
_cell.length_c   1.000
_cell.angle_alpha   90.00
_cell.angle_beta   90.00
_cell.angle_gamma   90.00
#
_symmetry.space_group_name_H-M   'P 1'
#
loop_
_entity.id
_entity.type
_entity.pdbx_description
1 polymer ?
#
loop_
_entity_poly.entity_id
_entity_poly.type
_entity_poly.pdbx_seq_one_letter_code
_entity_poly.pdbx_strand_id
1 'polypeptide(L)'
;MISIFTYIFIAIAGIILLVFIAGLLLPDERTATSECFYNASPEKVYNALINNADYGYRSDLEEIVIVEEKDGIEVWDEIAKNGSVIRFRTVRKVPHSLYEFEIVKGNEFTGYWKGELKVTSTGGTHFTSTEIIRMKNPFLKVASRLFFDLEKFMHTYQNDLRVKLSEDIA
;
A
#
# COMPACT_ATOMS: atom_id res chain seq x y z
N MET A 1 -45.90 16.71 19.27
CA MET A 1 -44.77 15.87 19.79
C MET A 1 -43.91 15.43 18.63
N ILE A 2 -42.64 15.76 18.68
CA ILE A 2 -41.66 15.25 17.68
C ILE A 2 -41.50 13.75 17.94
N SER A 3 -41.63 12.93 16.89
CA SER A 3 -41.50 11.48 16.97
C SER A 3 -40.04 11.08 17.32
N ILE A 4 -39.83 9.96 18.03
CA ILE A 4 -38.50 9.40 18.29
C ILE A 4 -37.70 9.18 17.00
N PHE A 5 -38.36 8.82 15.90
CA PHE A 5 -37.76 8.68 14.56
C PHE A 5 -37.18 10.00 14.06
N THR A 6 -37.77 11.16 14.38
CA THR A 6 -37.25 12.48 14.02
C THR A 6 -35.95 12.78 14.76
N TYR A 7 -35.85 12.44 16.04
CA TYR A 7 -34.60 12.60 16.80
C TYR A 7 -33.48 11.70 16.27
N ILE A 8 -33.81 10.44 15.96
CA ILE A 8 -32.84 9.49 15.35
C ILE A 8 -32.34 10.03 14.02
N PHE A 9 -33.24 10.51 13.16
CA PHE A 9 -32.89 11.08 11.86
C PHE A 9 -31.98 12.30 11.98
N ILE A 10 -32.29 13.22 12.91
CA ILE A 10 -31.46 14.41 13.16
C ILE A 10 -30.08 14.00 13.67
N ALA A 11 -30.00 13.02 14.57
CA ALA A 11 -28.72 12.51 15.08
C ALA A 11 -27.85 11.90 13.98
N ILE A 12 -28.43 11.05 13.12
CA ILE A 12 -27.72 10.46 11.98
C ILE A 12 -27.24 11.55 11.01
N ALA A 13 -28.10 12.50 10.66
CA ALA A 13 -27.73 13.61 9.77
C ALA A 13 -26.60 14.46 10.38
N GLY A 14 -26.64 14.71 11.69
CA GLY A 14 -25.57 15.39 12.41
C GLY A 14 -24.24 14.62 12.36
N ILE A 15 -24.25 13.31 12.55
CA ILE A 15 -23.04 12.48 12.45
C ILE A 15 -22.46 12.51 11.03
N ILE A 16 -23.29 12.36 10.00
CA ILE A 16 -22.86 12.43 8.60
C ILE A 16 -22.21 13.78 8.30
N LEU A 17 -22.81 14.88 8.75
CA LEU A 17 -22.28 16.22 8.57
C LEU A 17 -20.94 16.41 9.29
N LEU A 18 -20.81 15.89 10.53
CA LEU A 18 -19.56 15.96 11.28
C LEU A 18 -18.43 15.17 10.58
N VAL A 19 -18.72 13.95 10.11
CA VAL A 19 -17.76 13.13 9.35
C VAL A 19 -17.35 13.84 8.06
N PHE A 20 -18.30 14.44 7.34
CA PHE A 20 -18.02 15.19 6.13
C PHE A 20 -17.10 16.40 6.40
N ILE A 21 -17.41 17.22 7.42
CA ILE A 21 -16.58 18.37 7.80
C ILE A 21 -15.19 17.91 8.24
N ALA A 22 -15.10 16.87 9.08
CA ALA A 22 -13.82 16.30 9.49
C ALA A 22 -13.00 15.86 8.27
N GLY A 23 -13.64 15.20 7.31
CA GLY A 23 -12.98 14.78 6.07
C GLY A 23 -12.51 15.92 5.18
N LEU A 24 -13.21 17.06 5.17
CA LEU A 24 -12.76 18.26 4.45
C LEU A 24 -11.50 18.88 5.07
N LEU A 25 -11.36 18.80 6.39
CA LEU A 25 -10.22 19.32 7.13
C LEU A 25 -8.99 18.42 7.07
N LEU A 26 -9.16 17.13 6.77
CA LEU A 26 -8.06 16.19 6.63
C LEU A 26 -7.30 16.39 5.31
N PRO A 27 -5.95 16.29 5.30
CA PRO A 27 -5.18 16.35 4.07
C PRO A 27 -5.59 15.25 3.09
N ASP A 28 -5.53 15.56 1.79
CA ASP A 28 -5.83 14.60 0.71
C ASP A 28 -4.80 13.49 0.63
N GLU A 29 -3.59 13.76 1.07
CA GLU A 29 -2.47 12.83 1.05
C GLU A 29 -2.21 12.25 2.45
N ARG A 30 -1.90 10.96 2.47
CA ARG A 30 -1.40 10.23 3.63
C ARG A 30 -0.12 9.51 3.22
N THR A 31 0.97 9.79 3.93
CA THR A 31 2.28 9.18 3.70
C THR A 31 2.67 8.37 4.92
N ALA A 32 3.21 7.19 4.70
CA ALA A 32 3.90 6.41 5.71
C ALA A 32 5.25 5.93 5.18
N THR A 33 6.23 5.82 6.04
CA THR A 33 7.55 5.27 5.75
C THR A 33 7.88 4.21 6.77
N SER A 34 8.36 3.07 6.31
CA SER A 34 8.78 1.96 7.16
C SER A 34 10.15 1.46 6.74
N GLU A 35 10.97 1.09 7.73
CA GLU A 35 12.32 0.61 7.51
C GLU A 35 12.48 -0.78 8.12
N CYS A 36 13.26 -1.63 7.44
CA CYS A 36 13.65 -2.91 7.98
C CYS A 36 15.02 -3.36 7.45
N PHE A 37 15.56 -4.41 8.04
CA PHE A 37 16.85 -4.99 7.65
C PHE A 37 16.63 -6.43 7.21
N TYR A 38 17.31 -6.80 6.12
CA TYR A 38 17.39 -8.16 5.61
C TYR A 38 18.85 -8.62 5.59
N ASN A 39 19.11 -9.88 5.94
CA ASN A 39 20.46 -10.47 5.82
C ASN A 39 20.82 -10.74 4.36
N ALA A 40 19.81 -10.77 3.46
CA ALA A 40 20.00 -10.93 2.03
C ALA A 40 20.61 -9.69 1.39
N SER A 41 21.42 -9.89 0.33
CA SER A 41 22.04 -8.79 -0.42
C SER A 41 20.99 -7.90 -1.11
N PRO A 42 21.31 -6.61 -1.41
CA PRO A 42 20.41 -5.73 -2.16
C PRO A 42 19.95 -6.30 -3.51
N GLU A 43 20.81 -7.05 -4.17
CA GLU A 43 20.46 -7.74 -5.42
C GLU A 43 19.34 -8.79 -5.20
N LYS A 44 19.47 -9.64 -4.19
CA LYS A 44 18.48 -10.67 -3.86
C LYS A 44 17.14 -10.05 -3.46
N VAL A 45 17.18 -9.00 -2.63
CA VAL A 45 15.97 -8.26 -2.21
C VAL A 45 15.31 -7.58 -3.41
N TYR A 46 16.09 -6.89 -4.23
CA TYR A 46 15.59 -6.21 -5.43
C TYR A 46 14.91 -7.16 -6.41
N ASN A 47 15.55 -8.31 -6.70
CA ASN A 47 15.00 -9.30 -7.61
C ASN A 47 13.69 -9.91 -7.09
N ALA A 48 13.53 -10.07 -5.77
CA ALA A 48 12.27 -10.49 -5.17
C ALA A 48 11.19 -9.40 -5.29
N LEU A 49 11.55 -8.12 -5.13
CA LEU A 49 10.61 -7.00 -5.22
C LEU A 49 10.04 -6.79 -6.62
N ILE A 50 10.87 -6.96 -7.66
CA ILE A 50 10.45 -6.66 -9.05
C ILE A 50 9.80 -7.86 -9.77
N ASN A 51 9.79 -9.04 -9.15
CA ASN A 51 9.22 -10.25 -9.75
C ASN A 51 7.75 -10.43 -9.38
N ASN A 52 6.88 -9.70 -10.05
CA ASN A 52 5.44 -9.78 -9.84
C ASN A 52 4.83 -11.16 -10.18
N ALA A 53 5.51 -11.99 -10.97
CA ALA A 53 5.04 -13.34 -11.28
C ALA A 53 5.19 -14.32 -10.10
N ASP A 54 6.08 -14.02 -9.15
CA ASP A 54 6.34 -14.86 -7.96
C ASP A 54 5.75 -14.17 -6.71
N TYR A 55 4.43 -14.13 -6.62
CA TYR A 55 3.67 -13.46 -5.57
C TYR A 55 3.19 -14.40 -4.45
N GLY A 56 3.41 -15.71 -4.55
CA GLY A 56 2.87 -16.70 -3.60
C GLY A 56 3.25 -16.48 -2.13
N TYR A 57 4.26 -15.65 -1.86
CA TYR A 57 4.65 -15.24 -0.51
C TYR A 57 3.77 -14.09 0.06
N ARG A 58 3.03 -13.36 -0.78
CA ARG A 58 2.17 -12.25 -0.38
C ARG A 58 0.92 -12.76 0.33
N SER A 59 0.85 -12.54 1.65
CA SER A 59 -0.23 -13.08 2.49
C SER A 59 -1.59 -12.41 2.28
N ASP A 60 -1.60 -11.21 1.73
CA ASP A 60 -2.78 -10.37 1.47
C ASP A 60 -3.40 -10.60 0.08
N LEU A 61 -2.64 -11.19 -0.86
CA LEU A 61 -3.08 -11.36 -2.25
C LEU A 61 -3.64 -12.77 -2.52
N GLU A 62 -4.58 -12.80 -3.45
CA GLU A 62 -5.07 -14.01 -4.12
C GLU A 62 -4.29 -14.24 -5.42
N GLU A 63 -4.11 -13.17 -6.21
CA GLU A 63 -3.49 -13.26 -7.53
C GLU A 63 -2.83 -11.94 -7.94
N ILE A 64 -1.77 -12.04 -8.75
CA ILE A 64 -1.23 -10.92 -9.56
C ILE A 64 -1.36 -11.28 -11.03
N VAL A 65 -1.98 -10.39 -11.82
CA VAL A 65 -2.15 -10.55 -13.26
C VAL A 65 -1.34 -9.48 -13.98
N ILE A 66 -0.32 -9.89 -14.75
CA ILE A 66 0.41 -8.98 -15.62
C ILE A 66 -0.48 -8.60 -16.80
N VAL A 67 -0.81 -7.32 -16.92
CA VAL A 67 -1.71 -6.77 -17.96
C VAL A 67 -0.92 -6.33 -19.19
N GLU A 68 0.23 -5.72 -18.98
CA GLU A 68 1.10 -5.22 -20.03
C GLU A 68 2.55 -5.21 -19.55
N GLU A 69 3.48 -5.55 -20.42
CA GLU A 69 4.91 -5.39 -20.21
C GLU A 69 5.54 -4.79 -21.49
N LYS A 70 6.17 -3.64 -21.35
CA LYS A 70 6.83 -2.96 -22.47
C LYS A 70 8.01 -2.15 -21.96
N ASP A 71 9.18 -2.33 -22.61
CA ASP A 71 10.40 -1.59 -22.32
C ASP A 71 10.80 -1.58 -20.82
N GLY A 72 10.53 -2.69 -20.09
CA GLY A 72 10.82 -2.85 -18.68
C GLY A 72 9.80 -2.17 -17.75
N ILE A 73 8.74 -1.58 -18.30
CA ILE A 73 7.60 -1.05 -17.57
C ILE A 73 6.51 -2.10 -17.58
N GLU A 74 6.11 -2.54 -16.40
CA GLU A 74 5.00 -3.46 -16.20
C GLU A 74 3.77 -2.72 -15.72
N VAL A 75 2.61 -3.18 -16.19
CA VAL A 75 1.29 -2.85 -15.65
C VAL A 75 0.68 -4.14 -15.15
N TRP A 76 0.26 -4.17 -13.89
CA TRP A 76 -0.32 -5.38 -13.29
C TRP A 76 -1.52 -5.07 -12.41
N ASP A 77 -2.39 -6.05 -12.24
CA ASP A 77 -3.50 -6.04 -11.29
C ASP A 77 -3.13 -6.91 -10.07
N GLU A 78 -3.25 -6.33 -8.88
CA GLU A 78 -3.25 -7.08 -7.63
C GLU A 78 -4.70 -7.36 -7.23
N ILE A 79 -5.01 -8.63 -7.07
CA ILE A 79 -6.31 -9.14 -6.62
C ILE A 79 -6.14 -9.57 -5.17
N ALA A 80 -6.73 -8.83 -4.26
CA ALA A 80 -6.67 -9.16 -2.84
C ALA A 80 -7.66 -10.28 -2.49
N LYS A 81 -7.43 -11.01 -1.40
CA LYS A 81 -8.30 -12.09 -0.91
C LYS A 81 -9.75 -11.69 -0.65
N ASN A 82 -10.01 -10.42 -0.45
CA ASN A 82 -11.38 -9.87 -0.33
C ASN A 82 -12.03 -9.54 -1.68
N GLY A 83 -11.37 -9.85 -2.80
CA GLY A 83 -11.84 -9.60 -4.16
C GLY A 83 -11.63 -8.18 -4.67
N SER A 84 -11.00 -7.29 -3.91
CA SER A 84 -10.65 -5.95 -4.42
C SER A 84 -9.50 -6.04 -5.43
N VAL A 85 -9.58 -5.22 -6.49
CA VAL A 85 -8.58 -5.18 -7.55
C VAL A 85 -7.99 -3.78 -7.63
N ILE A 86 -6.67 -3.71 -7.61
CA ILE A 86 -5.92 -2.46 -7.76
C ILE A 86 -4.92 -2.65 -8.90
N ARG A 87 -4.91 -1.69 -9.84
CA ARG A 87 -3.96 -1.69 -10.96
C ARG A 87 -2.79 -0.79 -10.67
N PHE A 88 -1.61 -1.34 -10.85
CA PHE A 88 -0.34 -0.68 -10.67
C PHE A 88 0.41 -0.52 -12.00
N ARG A 89 1.37 0.39 -12.02
CA ARG A 89 2.32 0.58 -13.11
C ARG A 89 3.70 0.89 -12.55
N THR A 90 4.73 0.23 -13.06
CA THR A 90 6.13 0.60 -12.82
C THR A 90 6.40 2.03 -13.24
N VAL A 91 7.02 2.82 -12.35
CA VAL A 91 7.48 4.18 -12.64
C VAL A 91 8.98 4.18 -12.91
N ARG A 92 9.76 3.52 -12.04
CA ARG A 92 11.21 3.49 -12.17
C ARG A 92 11.80 2.25 -11.51
N LYS A 93 12.80 1.68 -12.20
CA LYS A 93 13.66 0.61 -11.68
C LYS A 93 15.12 1.08 -11.78
N VAL A 94 15.85 1.08 -10.67
CA VAL A 94 17.31 1.23 -10.66
C VAL A 94 17.88 -0.02 -10.02
N PRO A 95 18.64 -0.83 -10.76
CA PRO A 95 19.10 -2.13 -10.28
C PRO A 95 19.69 -2.07 -8.88
N HIS A 96 19.23 -2.97 -8.02
CA HIS A 96 19.70 -3.23 -6.65
C HIS A 96 19.59 -2.03 -5.68
N SER A 97 18.92 -0.93 -6.08
CA SER A 97 18.86 0.28 -5.24
C SER A 97 17.49 0.94 -5.13
N LEU A 98 16.64 0.85 -6.18
CA LEU A 98 15.36 1.54 -6.20
C LEU A 98 14.31 0.82 -7.05
N TYR A 99 13.09 0.72 -6.51
CA TYR A 99 11.90 0.33 -7.26
C TYR A 99 10.76 1.27 -6.89
N GLU A 100 10.08 1.80 -7.91
CA GLU A 100 8.97 2.73 -7.76
C GLU A 100 7.82 2.30 -8.66
N PHE A 101 6.59 2.36 -8.13
CA PHE A 101 5.37 2.14 -8.90
C PHE A 101 4.23 3.04 -8.39
N GLU A 102 3.20 3.17 -9.21
CA GLU A 102 2.03 3.97 -8.89
C GLU A 102 0.74 3.17 -9.10
N ILE A 103 -0.32 3.59 -8.42
CA ILE A 103 -1.67 3.11 -8.63
C ILE A 103 -2.28 3.91 -9.79
N VAL A 104 -2.53 3.23 -10.93
CA VAL A 104 -3.14 3.86 -12.13
C VAL A 104 -4.65 3.68 -12.18
N LYS A 105 -5.20 2.68 -11.47
CA LYS A 105 -6.62 2.46 -11.29
C LYS A 105 -6.90 1.88 -9.92
N GLY A 106 -7.32 2.71 -8.99
CA GLY A 106 -7.92 2.36 -7.71
C GLY A 106 -9.39 2.80 -7.71
N ASN A 107 -10.21 2.27 -6.81
CA ASN A 107 -11.64 2.57 -6.80
C ASN A 107 -11.94 4.04 -6.49
N GLU A 108 -11.25 4.66 -5.54
CA GLU A 108 -11.53 6.02 -5.06
C GLU A 108 -10.25 6.74 -4.61
N PHE A 109 -9.08 6.15 -4.89
CA PHE A 109 -7.79 6.69 -4.47
C PHE A 109 -6.73 6.45 -5.54
N THR A 110 -5.66 7.23 -5.46
CA THR A 110 -4.42 7.02 -6.18
C THR A 110 -3.30 6.80 -5.18
N GLY A 111 -2.18 6.26 -5.63
CA GLY A 111 -1.06 5.99 -4.74
C GLY A 111 0.25 5.93 -5.48
N TYR A 112 1.31 5.99 -4.70
CA TYR A 112 2.67 5.86 -5.16
C TYR A 112 3.47 5.11 -4.10
N TRP A 113 4.26 4.16 -4.54
CA TRP A 113 5.14 3.40 -3.68
C TRP A 113 6.58 3.52 -4.13
N LYS A 114 7.46 3.61 -3.15
CA LYS A 114 8.91 3.69 -3.35
C LYS A 114 9.61 2.74 -2.40
N GLY A 115 10.47 1.87 -2.93
CA GLY A 115 11.38 1.02 -2.16
C GLY A 115 12.83 1.37 -2.46
N GLU A 116 13.58 1.73 -1.42
CA GLU A 116 15.01 2.06 -1.47
C GLU A 116 15.81 0.97 -0.77
N LEU A 117 16.89 0.54 -1.40
CA LEU A 117 17.79 -0.50 -0.88
C LEU A 117 19.19 0.07 -0.72
N LYS A 118 19.77 -0.10 0.46
CA LYS A 118 21.16 0.27 0.76
C LYS A 118 21.89 -0.92 1.34
N VAL A 119 23.10 -1.18 0.89
CA VAL A 119 23.92 -2.24 1.48
C VAL A 119 24.31 -1.86 2.92
N THR A 120 24.23 -2.84 3.83
CA THR A 120 24.76 -2.68 5.19
C THR A 120 26.24 -3.04 5.26
N SER A 121 26.91 -2.68 6.35
CA SER A 121 28.31 -3.05 6.58
C SER A 121 28.57 -4.56 6.61
N THR A 122 27.53 -5.36 6.85
CA THR A 122 27.59 -6.84 6.88
C THR A 122 27.21 -7.49 5.55
N GLY A 123 26.94 -6.69 4.49
CA GLY A 123 26.55 -7.19 3.17
C GLY A 123 25.03 -7.46 3.02
N GLY A 124 24.25 -7.28 4.07
CA GLY A 124 22.78 -7.32 4.02
C GLY A 124 22.18 -6.04 3.44
N THR A 125 20.86 -5.90 3.56
CA THR A 125 20.10 -4.78 3.01
C THR A 125 19.38 -3.99 4.09
N HIS A 126 19.59 -2.67 4.13
CA HIS A 126 18.68 -1.72 4.76
C HIS A 126 17.63 -1.32 3.72
N PHE A 127 16.41 -1.69 3.98
CA PHE A 127 15.26 -1.46 3.09
C PHE A 127 14.35 -0.39 3.69
N THR A 128 14.10 0.67 2.93
CA THR A 128 13.15 1.73 3.27
C THR A 128 12.02 1.72 2.26
N SER A 129 10.80 1.51 2.71
CA SER A 129 9.60 1.64 1.87
C SER A 129 8.82 2.89 2.24
N THR A 130 8.31 3.61 1.24
CA THR A 130 7.44 4.77 1.41
C THR A 130 6.16 4.55 0.61
N GLU A 131 5.03 4.68 1.27
CA GLU A 131 3.69 4.59 0.71
C GLU A 131 3.03 5.95 0.74
N ILE A 132 2.51 6.42 -0.39
CA ILE A 132 1.76 7.67 -0.51
C ILE A 132 0.40 7.34 -1.08
N ILE A 133 -0.66 7.61 -0.31
CA ILE A 133 -2.06 7.40 -0.73
C ILE A 133 -2.76 8.75 -0.80
N ARG A 134 -3.46 9.01 -1.91
CA ARG A 134 -4.23 10.24 -2.13
C ARG A 134 -5.70 9.94 -2.31
N MET A 135 -6.53 10.58 -1.49
CA MET A 135 -7.99 10.45 -1.49
C MET A 135 -8.61 11.84 -1.48
N LYS A 136 -9.57 12.10 -2.38
CA LYS A 136 -10.32 13.37 -2.42
C LYS A 136 -11.65 13.29 -1.68
N ASN A 137 -12.25 12.11 -1.61
CA ASN A 137 -13.54 11.91 -0.96
C ASN A 137 -13.41 12.09 0.56
N PRO A 138 -14.16 13.06 1.18
CA PRO A 138 -14.05 13.33 2.61
C PRO A 138 -14.37 12.13 3.50
N PHE A 139 -15.37 11.33 3.13
CA PHE A 139 -15.76 10.14 3.90
C PHE A 139 -14.67 9.07 3.87
N LEU A 140 -14.04 8.85 2.69
CA LEU A 140 -12.94 7.90 2.57
C LEU A 140 -11.68 8.38 3.31
N LYS A 141 -11.41 9.69 3.36
CA LYS A 141 -10.31 10.22 4.17
C LYS A 141 -10.47 9.89 5.65
N VAL A 142 -11.68 10.01 6.18
CA VAL A 142 -11.97 9.65 7.57
C VAL A 142 -11.90 8.13 7.75
N ALA A 143 -12.59 7.38 6.90
CA ALA A 143 -12.64 5.92 6.99
C ALA A 143 -11.24 5.28 6.89
N SER A 144 -10.39 5.76 5.97
CA SER A 144 -9.02 5.24 5.83
C SER A 144 -8.15 5.45 7.06
N ARG A 145 -8.38 6.53 7.81
CA ARG A 145 -7.63 6.81 9.04
C ARG A 145 -8.15 6.04 10.26
N LEU A 146 -9.43 5.73 10.27
CA LEU A 146 -10.05 4.98 11.39
C LEU A 146 -9.92 3.47 11.24
N PHE A 147 -9.97 2.95 10.01
CA PHE A 147 -10.13 1.51 9.75
C PHE A 147 -8.98 0.89 8.96
N PHE A 148 -8.06 1.68 8.41
CA PHE A 148 -6.92 1.16 7.68
C PHE A 148 -5.60 1.61 8.31
N ASP A 149 -4.89 0.65 8.89
CA ASP A 149 -3.56 0.85 9.45
C ASP A 149 -2.51 0.65 8.34
N LEU A 150 -2.03 1.78 7.80
CA LEU A 150 -1.06 1.79 6.70
C LEU A 150 0.31 1.24 7.14
N GLU A 151 0.75 1.52 8.36
CA GLU A 151 2.02 1.03 8.89
C GLU A 151 1.98 -0.49 9.06
N LYS A 152 0.89 -1.01 9.65
CA LYS A 152 0.68 -2.45 9.77
C LYS A 152 0.66 -3.14 8.40
N PHE A 153 0.03 -2.54 7.39
CA PHE A 153 0.03 -3.05 6.02
C PHE A 153 1.46 -3.15 5.46
N MET A 154 2.26 -2.09 5.63
CA MET A 154 3.66 -2.06 5.19
C MET A 154 4.51 -3.11 5.93
N HIS A 155 4.33 -3.27 7.24
CA HIS A 155 5.01 -4.30 8.01
C HIS A 155 4.62 -5.71 7.58
N THR A 156 3.36 -5.95 7.23
CA THR A 156 2.91 -7.25 6.68
C THR A 156 3.68 -7.56 5.40
N TYR A 157 3.73 -6.62 4.45
CA TYR A 157 4.51 -6.77 3.24
C TYR A 157 6.00 -7.07 3.49
N GLN A 158 6.63 -6.33 4.41
CA GLN A 158 8.03 -6.53 4.77
C GLN A 158 8.29 -7.92 5.38
N ASN A 159 7.36 -8.43 6.19
CA ASN A 159 7.44 -9.77 6.75
C ASN A 159 7.23 -10.85 5.69
N ASP A 160 6.27 -10.66 4.79
CA ASP A 160 6.06 -11.56 3.65
C ASP A 160 7.33 -11.65 2.78
N LEU A 161 7.96 -10.51 2.49
CA LEU A 161 9.23 -10.46 1.78
C LEU A 161 10.36 -11.18 2.54
N ARG A 162 10.38 -11.10 3.89
CA ARG A 162 11.34 -11.83 4.73
C ARG A 162 11.17 -13.35 4.58
N VAL A 163 9.93 -13.83 4.55
CA VAL A 163 9.62 -15.25 4.28
C VAL A 163 10.13 -15.65 2.91
N LYS A 164 9.90 -14.82 1.87
CA LYS A 164 10.42 -15.05 0.52
C LYS A 164 11.95 -15.13 0.47
N LEU A 165 12.61 -14.31 1.23
CA LEU A 165 14.08 -14.31 1.31
C LEU A 165 14.63 -15.48 2.14
N SER A 166 13.76 -16.33 2.72
CA SER A 166 14.09 -17.44 3.61
C SER A 166 14.79 -16.98 4.89
N GLU A 167 14.28 -15.90 5.45
CA GLU A 167 14.72 -15.36 6.73
C GLU A 167 13.70 -15.67 7.82
N ASP A 168 14.18 -15.84 9.06
CA ASP A 168 13.29 -16.00 10.21
C ASP A 168 12.52 -14.69 10.45
N ILE A 169 11.25 -14.82 10.83
CA ILE A 169 10.42 -13.69 11.24
C ILE A 169 10.79 -13.37 12.70
N ALA A 170 11.25 -12.15 12.92
CA ALA A 170 11.64 -11.66 14.24
C ALA A 170 10.44 -11.31 15.12
#